data_102c4f2573cbcdb714bca8d99160bbfe
#
_entry.id   102c4f2573cbcdb714bca8d99160bbfe
#
_cell.length_a   1.000
_cell.length_b   1.000
_cell.length_c   1.000
_cell.angle_alpha   90.00
_cell.angle_beta   90.00
_cell.angle_gamma   90.00
#
_symmetry.space_group_name_H-M   'P 1'
#
loop_
_entity.id
_entity.type
_entity.pdbx_description
1 polymer ?
#
loop_
_entity_poly.entity_id
_entity_poly.type
_entity_poly.pdbx_seq_one_letter_code
_entity_poly.pdbx_strand_id
1 'polypeptide(L)' 'MAEARMVTFHLRNGEQRTYKDITRLDTSRPHTVLVYHKDALIAQIAKHEIVKITHQDGS' A
#
# COMPACT_ATOMS: atom_id res chain seq x y z
N MET A 1 -1.34 5.14 -21.72
CA MET A 1 -1.45 3.76 -21.25
C MET A 1 -1.32 3.72 -19.74
N ALA A 2 -2.27 3.12 -19.08
CA ALA A 2 -2.25 3.07 -17.63
C ALA A 2 -1.23 2.04 -17.16
N GLU A 3 -0.45 2.42 -16.17
CA GLU A 3 0.50 1.52 -15.57
C GLU A 3 -0.12 0.91 -14.32
N ALA A 4 -0.03 -0.39 -14.20
CA ALA A 4 -0.49 -1.05 -12.99
C ALA A 4 0.62 -0.92 -11.95
N ARG A 5 0.29 -0.32 -10.82
CA ARG A 5 1.23 -0.20 -9.72
C ARG A 5 0.82 -1.19 -8.63
N MET A 6 1.77 -1.96 -8.18
CA MET A 6 1.55 -2.95 -7.15
C MET A 6 2.38 -2.61 -5.94
N VAL A 7 1.76 -2.70 -4.77
CA VAL A 7 2.44 -2.40 -3.51
C VAL A 7 2.23 -3.57 -2.57
N THR A 8 3.32 -4.03 -1.97
CA THR A 8 3.27 -5.11 -1.00
C THR A 8 3.74 -4.60 0.35
N PHE A 9 2.92 -4.80 1.35
CA PHE A 9 3.25 -4.47 2.74
C PHE A 9 3.70 -5.73 3.46
N HIS A 10 4.91 -5.69 4.02
CA HIS A 10 5.44 -6.78 4.83
C HIS A 10 5.18 -6.44 6.29
N LEU A 11 4.45 -7.31 6.97
CA LEU A 11 4.00 -7.03 8.33
C LEU A 11 4.83 -7.79 9.34
N ARG A 12 4.81 -7.31 10.60
CA ARG A 12 5.63 -7.88 11.67
C ARG A 12 5.34 -9.34 11.96
N ASN A 13 4.08 -9.74 11.74
CA ASN A 13 3.67 -11.12 12.00
C ASN A 13 4.06 -12.08 10.88
N GLY A 14 4.78 -11.60 9.87
CA GLY A 14 5.19 -12.40 8.73
C GLY A 14 4.21 -12.39 7.58
N GLU A 15 3.08 -11.72 7.73
CA GLU A 15 2.11 -11.61 6.65
C GLU A 15 2.56 -10.62 5.60
N GLN A 16 2.09 -10.83 4.39
CA GLN A 16 2.28 -9.87 3.30
C GLN A 16 0.93 -9.57 2.70
N ARG A 17 0.70 -8.29 2.43
CA ARG A 17 -0.53 -7.83 1.79
C ARG A 17 -0.17 -7.10 0.52
N THR A 18 -0.70 -7.55 -0.59
CA THR A 18 -0.41 -6.98 -1.90
C THR A 18 -1.66 -6.34 -2.46
N TYR A 19 -1.51 -5.10 -2.93
CA TYR A 19 -2.60 -4.35 -3.55
C TYR A 19 -2.19 -3.94 -4.95
N LYS A 20 -3.08 -4.12 -5.91
CA LYS A 20 -2.84 -3.80 -7.30
C LYS A 20 -3.60 -2.54 -7.71
N ASP A 21 -3.11 -1.91 -8.77
CA ASP A 21 -3.75 -0.74 -9.36
C ASP A 21 -3.86 0.41 -8.36
N ILE A 22 -2.80 0.59 -7.56
CA ILE A 22 -2.77 1.64 -6.55
C ILE A 22 -2.42 2.96 -7.23
N THR A 23 -3.22 3.99 -6.97
CA THR A 23 -2.96 5.31 -7.52
C THR A 23 -2.26 6.21 -6.51
N ARG A 24 -2.42 5.96 -5.21
CA ARG A 24 -1.83 6.81 -4.20
C ARG A 24 -1.70 6.07 -2.87
N LEU A 25 -0.62 6.35 -2.17
CA LEU A 25 -0.46 5.96 -0.77
C LEU A 25 -0.36 7.22 0.05
N ASP A 26 -1.17 7.31 1.09
CA ASP A 26 -1.12 8.45 2.00
C ASP A 26 -0.38 8.03 3.25
N THR A 27 0.84 8.53 3.41
CA THR A 27 1.68 8.23 4.56
C THR A 27 1.79 9.41 5.51
N SER A 28 0.99 10.44 5.30
CA SER A 28 1.06 11.65 6.10
C SER A 28 0.47 11.49 7.49
N ARG A 29 -0.35 10.45 7.69
CA ARG A 29 -0.97 10.23 8.99
C ARG A 29 0.04 9.57 9.93
N PRO A 30 0.00 9.91 11.23
CA PRO A 30 1.02 9.43 12.17
C PRO A 30 0.96 7.94 12.45
N HIS A 31 -0.21 7.31 12.34
CA HIS A 31 -0.36 5.93 12.78
C HIS A 31 -0.85 4.99 11.70
N THR A 32 -1.18 5.49 10.53
CA THR A 32 -1.88 4.70 9.52
C THR A 32 -1.38 5.05 8.13
N VAL A 33 -1.27 4.03 7.27
CA VAL A 33 -1.05 4.21 5.84
C VAL A 33 -2.37 3.93 5.13
N LEU A 34 -2.80 4.86 4.30
CA LEU A 34 -4.03 4.72 3.54
C LEU A 34 -3.69 4.38 2.09
N VAL A 35 -4.39 3.39 1.57
CA VAL A 35 -4.17 2.89 0.21
C VAL A 35 -5.35 3.28 -0.65
N TYR A 36 -5.09 3.98 -1.75
CA TYR A 36 -6.15 4.49 -2.63
C TYR A 36 -6.05 3.89 -4.03
N HIS A 37 -7.22 3.60 -4.58
CA HIS A 37 -7.37 3.31 -6.00
C HIS A 37 -8.29 4.38 -6.56
N LYS A 38 -7.72 5.27 -7.39
CA LYS A 38 -8.40 6.47 -7.84
C LYS A 38 -8.82 7.27 -6.62
N ASP A 39 -10.10 7.58 -6.46
CA ASP A 39 -10.56 8.35 -5.31
C ASP A 39 -11.09 7.48 -4.18
N ALA A 40 -10.97 6.16 -4.30
CA ALA A 40 -11.53 5.24 -3.34
C ALA A 40 -10.47 4.74 -2.37
N LEU A 41 -10.78 4.80 -1.08
CA LEU A 41 -9.93 4.21 -0.04
C LEU A 41 -10.20 2.72 -0.02
N ILE A 42 -9.19 1.91 -0.35
CA ILE A 42 -9.37 0.47 -0.42
C ILE A 42 -8.77 -0.27 0.77
N ALA A 43 -7.84 0.37 1.51
CA ALA A 43 -7.23 -0.30 2.65
C ALA A 43 -6.62 0.70 3.60
N GLN A 44 -6.53 0.30 4.86
CA GLN A 44 -5.81 1.03 5.91
C GLN A 44 -4.93 0.04 6.64
N ILE A 45 -3.68 0.42 6.86
CA ILE A 45 -2.72 -0.45 7.54
C ILE A 45 -2.02 0.35 8.62
N ALA A 46 -1.94 -0.21 9.82
CA ALA A 46 -1.28 0.46 10.94
C ALA A 46 0.22 0.53 10.68
N LYS A 47 0.79 1.73 10.81
CA LYS A 47 2.21 1.94 10.53
C LYS A 47 3.10 1.06 11.39
N HIS A 48 2.75 0.88 12.65
CA HIS A 48 3.61 0.11 13.55
C HIS A 48 3.69 -1.36 13.20
N GLU A 49 2.76 -1.85 12.38
CA GLU A 49 2.81 -3.24 11.93
C GLU A 49 3.60 -3.43 10.66
N ILE A 50 3.95 -2.35 9.97
CA ILE A 50 4.65 -2.43 8.71
C ILE A 50 6.14 -2.48 8.94
N VAL A 51 6.79 -3.53 8.43
CA VAL A 51 8.23 -3.66 8.49
C VAL A 51 8.86 -3.10 7.22
N LYS A 52 8.21 -3.31 6.09
CA LYS A 52 8.78 -2.93 4.80
C LYS A 52 7.65 -2.74 3.80
N ILE A 53 7.85 -1.82 2.88
CA ILE A 53 6.93 -1.60 1.77
C ILE A 53 7.70 -1.78 0.48
N THR A 54 7.21 -2.64 -0.39
CA THR A 54 7.81 -2.90 -1.69
C THR A 54 6.90 -2.35 -2.79
N HIS A 55 7.47 -1.53 -3.65
CA HIS A 55 6.74 -0.98 -4.79
C HIS A 55 7.16 -1.71 -6.05
N GLN A 56 6.21 -2.05 -6.88
CA GLN A 56 6.46 -2.73 -8.12
C GLN A 56 5.61 -2.10 -9.21
N ASP A 57 6.27 -1.59 -10.25
CA ASP A 57 5.57 -1.01 -11.37
C ASP A 57 5.33 -2.11 -12.39
N GLY A 58 4.05 -2.36 -12.67
CA GLY A 58 3.71 -3.30 -13.71
C GLY A 58 3.69 -2.59 -15.04
N SER A 59 4.40 -3.08 -15.96
CA SER A 59 4.45 -2.47 -17.29
C SER A 59 4.35 -3.52 -18.37
#